data_10d0e498ad84da02f41ef818e9e77400
#
_entry.id   10d0e498ad84da02f41ef818e9e77400
#
_cell.length_a   1.000
_cell.length_b   1.000
_cell.length_c   1.000
_cell.angle_alpha   90.00
_cell.angle_beta   90.00
_cell.angle_gamma   90.00
#
_symmetry.space_group_name_H-M   'P 1'
#
loop_
_entity.id
_entity.type
_entity.pdbx_description
1 polymer ?
#
loop_
_entity_poly.entity_id
_entity_poly.type
_entity_poly.pdbx_seq_one_letter_code
_entity_poly.pdbx_strand_id
1 'polypeptide(L)'
;MAFRPHPFPVSAPALLPLPSALCTCTACGLIDDAREEQSRYEYIVFSDKPFETYCLETWDLNGDGRISRYEAQRVRSIDCSGRGIASLFEIGEFENLESLDCSRNEIVTLDVSSLARLTELDCSQNRLTRLDLGQLRGLVRLDCAENELASLDPGACTSLSALDGRGNRYPTLDVSGCSQTLSADLTDNPQLELVYAREGQNIRAEGATEVIYR
;
A
#
# COMPACT_ATOMS: atom_id res chain seq x y z
N MET A 1 59.01 29.54 5.70
CA MET A 1 58.08 29.69 4.55
C MET A 1 56.78 28.96 4.92
N ALA A 2 55.78 29.75 5.29
CA ALA A 2 54.49 29.23 5.74
C ALA A 2 53.48 29.31 4.60
N PHE A 3 52.95 28.17 4.19
CA PHE A 3 51.85 28.13 3.21
C PHE A 3 50.53 28.39 3.96
N ARG A 4 49.82 29.46 3.56
CA ARG A 4 48.44 29.73 3.94
C ARG A 4 47.49 29.07 2.93
N PRO A 5 46.45 28.31 3.37
CA PRO A 5 45.38 27.91 2.48
C PRO A 5 44.37 29.08 2.32
N HIS A 6 44.00 29.37 1.08
CA HIS A 6 42.91 30.28 0.75
C HIS A 6 41.55 29.57 0.92
N PRO A 7 40.56 30.21 1.55
CA PRO A 7 39.20 29.66 1.56
C PRO A 7 38.51 29.98 0.21
N PHE A 8 37.99 28.96 -0.44
CA PHE A 8 37.05 29.11 -1.54
C PHE A 8 35.70 29.59 -1.02
N PRO A 9 35.05 30.57 -1.63
CA PRO A 9 33.71 30.93 -1.26
C PRO A 9 32.72 29.90 -1.80
N VAL A 10 31.98 29.26 -0.88
CA VAL A 10 30.81 28.46 -1.24
C VAL A 10 29.71 29.45 -1.60
N SER A 11 29.45 29.62 -2.90
CA SER A 11 28.30 30.39 -3.39
C SER A 11 27.03 29.53 -3.18
N ALA A 12 26.16 30.01 -2.30
CA ALA A 12 24.80 29.51 -2.19
C ALA A 12 24.06 29.69 -3.51
N PRO A 13 23.24 28.70 -3.95
CA PRO A 13 22.41 28.88 -5.11
C PRO A 13 21.38 29.97 -4.84
N ALA A 14 21.37 30.98 -5.74
CA ALA A 14 20.44 32.08 -5.69
C ALA A 14 19.01 31.55 -5.83
N LEU A 15 18.16 31.89 -4.87
CA LEU A 15 16.71 31.81 -4.99
C LEU A 15 16.28 32.71 -6.14
N LEU A 16 15.83 32.09 -7.23
CA LEU A 16 15.14 32.81 -8.30
C LEU A 16 13.81 33.36 -7.79
N PRO A 17 13.46 34.61 -8.04
CA PRO A 17 12.18 35.16 -7.61
C PRO A 17 11.04 34.53 -8.42
N LEU A 18 9.99 34.12 -7.70
CA LEU A 18 8.71 33.68 -8.27
C LEU A 18 8.13 34.79 -9.16
N PRO A 19 7.69 34.50 -10.39
CA PRO A 19 6.97 35.47 -11.19
C PRO A 19 5.57 35.66 -10.62
N SER A 20 5.31 36.84 -10.07
CA SER A 20 3.96 37.31 -9.77
C SER A 20 3.29 37.72 -11.07
N ALA A 21 2.49 36.84 -11.66
CA ALA A 21 1.56 37.22 -12.72
C ALA A 21 0.21 36.54 -12.43
N LEU A 22 -0.70 37.34 -11.92
CA LEU A 22 -2.15 37.06 -12.00
C LEU A 22 -2.54 37.02 -13.47
N CYS A 23 -2.96 35.85 -13.96
CA CYS A 23 -3.74 35.79 -15.19
C CYS A 23 -4.88 34.80 -14.97
N THR A 24 -6.07 35.28 -15.13
CA THR A 24 -7.35 34.58 -15.03
C THR A 24 -7.59 33.74 -16.27
N CYS A 25 -8.16 32.51 -16.03
CA CYS A 25 -8.81 31.65 -17.02
C CYS A 25 -7.91 30.76 -17.90
N THR A 26 -8.00 29.52 -17.55
CA THR A 26 -7.78 28.20 -18.13
C THR A 26 -6.92 27.32 -17.23
N ALA A 27 -7.35 27.18 -16.00
CA ALA A 27 -6.50 26.74 -14.88
C ALA A 27 -6.40 25.22 -14.68
N CYS A 28 -6.96 24.37 -15.55
CA CYS A 28 -6.90 22.93 -15.28
C CYS A 28 -5.58 22.26 -15.69
N GLY A 29 -4.93 22.72 -16.77
CA GLY A 29 -3.67 22.13 -17.23
C GLY A 29 -2.42 22.68 -16.52
N LEU A 30 -2.42 23.97 -16.16
CA LEU A 30 -1.25 24.63 -15.55
C LEU A 30 -1.02 24.27 -14.08
N ILE A 31 -2.07 23.83 -13.38
CA ILE A 31 -1.96 23.37 -11.97
C ILE A 31 -1.35 21.97 -11.93
N ASP A 32 -1.67 21.13 -12.89
CA ASP A 32 -1.12 19.78 -12.99
C ASP A 32 0.38 19.83 -13.33
N ASP A 33 0.79 20.70 -14.29
CA ASP A 33 2.20 20.87 -14.66
C ASP A 33 3.07 21.37 -13.49
N ALA A 34 2.56 22.35 -12.71
CA ALA A 34 3.30 22.89 -11.57
C ALA A 34 3.41 21.86 -10.42
N ARG A 35 2.40 21.01 -10.25
CA ARG A 35 2.38 19.96 -9.25
C ARG A 35 3.32 18.81 -9.64
N GLU A 36 3.34 18.45 -10.92
CA GLU A 36 4.29 17.48 -11.48
C GLU A 36 5.75 17.98 -11.36
N GLU A 37 6.00 19.25 -11.60
CA GLU A 37 7.34 19.82 -11.50
C GLU A 37 7.84 19.83 -10.04
N GLN A 38 6.97 20.15 -9.09
CA GLN A 38 7.33 20.13 -7.66
C GLN A 38 7.55 18.71 -7.15
N SER A 39 6.75 17.75 -7.58
CA SER A 39 6.88 16.34 -7.16
C SER A 39 8.17 15.66 -7.63
N ARG A 40 8.81 16.18 -8.69
CA ARG A 40 10.11 15.68 -9.18
C ARG A 40 11.26 15.90 -8.19
N TYR A 41 11.11 16.81 -7.25
CA TYR A 41 12.14 17.16 -6.27
C TYR A 41 11.79 16.71 -4.84
N GLU A 42 10.63 16.08 -4.64
CA GLU A 42 10.25 15.48 -3.38
C GLU A 42 10.58 13.99 -3.42
N TYR A 43 11.58 13.59 -2.64
CA TYR A 43 12.05 12.21 -2.59
C TYR A 43 11.43 11.45 -1.42
N ILE A 44 11.16 10.18 -1.66
CA ILE A 44 10.72 9.23 -0.65
C ILE A 44 11.94 8.79 0.16
N VAL A 45 11.81 8.80 1.48
CA VAL A 45 12.84 8.28 2.39
C VAL A 45 12.34 6.94 2.91
N PHE A 46 12.93 5.87 2.42
CA PHE A 46 12.55 4.52 2.80
C PHE A 46 13.11 4.12 4.16
N SER A 47 12.29 3.47 4.97
CA SER A 47 12.69 2.87 6.26
C SER A 47 13.25 1.45 6.10
N ASP A 48 12.89 0.75 5.02
CA ASP A 48 13.30 -0.62 4.73
C ASP A 48 14.25 -0.66 3.53
N LYS A 49 15.46 -1.19 3.74
CA LYS A 49 16.49 -1.21 2.70
C LYS A 49 16.21 -2.19 1.56
N PRO A 50 15.70 -3.41 1.78
CA PRO A 50 15.21 -4.29 0.74
C PRO A 50 14.16 -3.64 -0.17
N PHE A 51 13.18 -2.94 0.42
CA PHE A 51 12.13 -2.25 -0.36
C PHE A 51 12.70 -1.06 -1.15
N GLU A 52 13.56 -0.23 -0.54
CA GLU A 52 14.27 0.83 -1.25
C GLU A 52 15.04 0.29 -2.45
N THR A 53 15.82 -0.78 -2.25
CA THR A 53 16.62 -1.39 -3.33
C THR A 53 15.73 -1.84 -4.47
N TYR A 54 14.61 -2.52 -4.16
CA TYR A 54 13.64 -2.94 -5.16
C TYR A 54 13.06 -1.75 -5.94
N CYS A 55 12.69 -0.67 -5.25
CA CYS A 55 12.16 0.54 -5.89
C CYS A 55 13.19 1.18 -6.83
N LEU A 56 14.43 1.32 -6.38
CA LEU A 56 15.53 1.89 -7.19
C LEU A 56 15.82 1.06 -8.43
N GLU A 57 15.87 -0.27 -8.31
CA GLU A 57 16.09 -1.15 -9.45
C GLU A 57 14.99 -1.09 -10.50
N THR A 58 13.76 -0.69 -10.08
CA THR A 58 12.58 -0.80 -10.93
C THR A 58 12.09 0.55 -11.45
N TRP A 59 12.15 1.61 -10.65
CA TRP A 59 11.46 2.88 -10.94
C TRP A 59 12.33 4.14 -10.82
N ASP A 60 13.63 4.04 -10.56
CA ASP A 60 14.57 5.17 -10.68
C ASP A 60 14.77 5.49 -12.17
N LEU A 61 13.87 6.29 -12.73
CA LEU A 61 13.80 6.58 -14.17
C LEU A 61 14.90 7.53 -14.63
N ASN A 62 15.35 8.40 -13.73
CA ASN A 62 16.36 9.42 -14.03
C ASN A 62 17.78 8.98 -13.65
N GLY A 63 17.93 7.86 -12.90
CA GLY A 63 19.20 7.29 -12.49
C GLY A 63 19.92 8.12 -11.42
N ASP A 64 19.19 8.89 -10.60
CA ASP A 64 19.78 9.74 -9.57
C ASP A 64 20.01 9.00 -8.23
N GLY A 65 19.60 7.72 -8.14
CA GLY A 65 19.73 6.87 -6.97
C GLY A 65 18.69 7.19 -5.88
N ARG A 66 17.57 7.79 -6.24
CA ARG A 66 16.45 8.11 -5.35
C ARG A 66 15.13 7.85 -6.06
N ILE A 67 14.06 7.72 -5.28
CA ILE A 67 12.69 7.67 -5.81
C ILE A 67 12.00 8.97 -5.44
N SER A 68 11.63 9.73 -6.44
CA SER A 68 10.79 10.91 -6.29
C SER A 68 9.31 10.53 -6.20
N ARG A 69 8.47 11.42 -5.65
CA ARG A 69 7.00 11.26 -5.70
C ARG A 69 6.48 11.21 -7.14
N TYR A 70 7.12 11.92 -8.05
CA TYR A 70 6.79 11.88 -9.47
C TYR A 70 6.95 10.48 -10.08
N GLU A 71 8.00 9.75 -9.71
CA GLU A 71 8.23 8.36 -10.14
C GLU A 71 7.23 7.43 -9.46
N ALA A 72 7.03 7.55 -8.15
CA ALA A 72 6.09 6.74 -7.40
C ALA A 72 4.63 6.87 -7.91
N GLN A 73 4.19 8.07 -8.29
CA GLN A 73 2.85 8.31 -8.83
C GLN A 73 2.57 7.64 -10.18
N ARG A 74 3.60 7.16 -10.87
CA ARG A 74 3.47 6.42 -12.14
C ARG A 74 3.31 4.92 -11.96
N VAL A 75 3.59 4.43 -10.77
CA VAL A 75 3.49 3.01 -10.43
C VAL A 75 2.02 2.61 -10.27
N ARG A 76 1.62 1.54 -10.96
CA ARG A 76 0.29 0.95 -10.89
C ARG A 76 0.31 -0.43 -10.27
N SER A 77 1.44 -1.13 -10.37
CA SER A 77 1.60 -2.47 -9.85
C SER A 77 2.96 -2.63 -9.20
N ILE A 78 2.97 -3.24 -8.03
CA ILE A 78 4.17 -3.63 -7.28
C ILE A 78 4.11 -5.12 -7.04
N ASP A 79 5.15 -5.85 -7.48
CA ASP A 79 5.44 -7.21 -7.07
C ASP A 79 6.81 -7.22 -6.37
N CYS A 80 6.77 -7.14 -5.06
CA CYS A 80 7.96 -7.20 -4.20
C CYS A 80 7.95 -8.47 -3.35
N SER A 81 7.35 -9.56 -3.87
CA SER A 81 7.24 -10.84 -3.16
C SER A 81 8.61 -11.49 -2.90
N GLY A 82 8.76 -12.11 -1.73
CA GLY A 82 9.93 -12.93 -1.39
C GLY A 82 11.26 -12.19 -1.30
N ARG A 83 11.28 -10.91 -0.97
CA ARG A 83 12.48 -10.06 -0.95
C ARG A 83 13.06 -9.80 0.45
N GLY A 84 12.49 -10.40 1.49
CA GLY A 84 12.94 -10.20 2.87
C GLY A 84 12.60 -8.81 3.42
N ILE A 85 11.54 -8.19 2.89
CA ILE A 85 11.05 -6.88 3.32
C ILE A 85 10.39 -7.02 4.69
N ALA A 86 10.78 -6.16 5.63
CA ALA A 86 10.21 -6.12 6.97
C ALA A 86 9.21 -4.97 7.16
N SER A 87 9.27 -3.93 6.31
CA SER A 87 8.38 -2.76 6.39
C SER A 87 8.03 -2.19 5.02
N LEU A 88 6.76 -1.88 4.84
CA LEU A 88 6.23 -1.11 3.71
C LEU A 88 5.59 0.19 4.20
N PHE A 89 6.23 0.86 5.18
CA PHE A 89 5.67 2.07 5.79
C PHE A 89 5.39 3.17 4.76
N GLU A 90 6.23 3.28 3.73
CA GLU A 90 6.14 4.29 2.68
C GLU A 90 5.26 3.87 1.49
N ILE A 91 4.55 2.74 1.58
CA ILE A 91 3.71 2.26 0.46
C ILE A 91 2.62 3.27 0.06
N GLY A 92 2.15 4.08 1.02
CA GLY A 92 1.18 5.14 0.78
C GLY A 92 1.62 6.23 -0.20
N GLU A 93 2.92 6.38 -0.44
CA GLU A 93 3.46 7.34 -1.43
C GLU A 93 3.18 6.91 -2.88
N PHE A 94 2.82 5.65 -3.09
CA PHE A 94 2.43 5.09 -4.38
C PHE A 94 0.91 5.24 -4.61
N GLU A 95 0.41 6.46 -4.54
CA GLU A 95 -1.01 6.85 -4.50
C GLU A 95 -1.88 6.24 -5.64
N ASN A 96 -1.26 5.90 -6.76
CA ASN A 96 -1.94 5.38 -7.94
C ASN A 96 -1.85 3.85 -8.07
N LEU A 97 -1.43 3.15 -7.01
CA LEU A 97 -1.28 1.71 -7.02
C LEU A 97 -2.64 1.01 -7.16
N GLU A 98 -2.70 0.05 -8.08
CA GLU A 98 -3.89 -0.74 -8.39
C GLU A 98 -3.72 -2.20 -7.95
N SER A 99 -2.46 -2.71 -7.95
CA SER A 99 -2.13 -4.07 -7.53
C SER A 99 -0.86 -4.08 -6.68
N LEU A 100 -0.90 -4.77 -5.54
CA LEU A 100 0.24 -4.97 -4.64
C LEU A 100 0.38 -6.46 -4.31
N ASP A 101 1.51 -7.05 -4.69
CA ASP A 101 1.99 -8.33 -4.18
C ASP A 101 3.23 -8.08 -3.30
N CYS A 102 3.05 -8.25 -1.99
CA CYS A 102 4.10 -8.21 -0.99
C CYS A 102 4.18 -9.54 -0.21
N SER A 103 3.73 -10.62 -0.81
CA SER A 103 3.72 -11.95 -0.20
C SER A 103 5.11 -12.48 0.11
N ARG A 104 5.21 -13.44 1.02
CA ARG A 104 6.46 -14.14 1.36
C ARG A 104 7.57 -13.21 1.85
N ASN A 105 7.22 -12.25 2.69
CA ASN A 105 8.12 -11.29 3.31
C ASN A 105 8.09 -11.42 4.85
N GLU A 106 8.61 -10.44 5.57
CA GLU A 106 8.69 -10.43 7.02
C GLU A 106 7.88 -9.28 7.65
N ILE A 107 6.85 -8.81 6.93
CA ILE A 107 6.07 -7.63 7.31
C ILE A 107 5.21 -7.96 8.53
N VAL A 108 5.25 -7.08 9.55
CA VAL A 108 4.47 -7.24 10.80
C VAL A 108 3.22 -6.38 10.80
N THR A 109 3.27 -5.21 10.19
CA THR A 109 2.13 -4.30 10.07
C THR A 109 2.06 -3.74 8.66
N LEU A 110 0.86 -3.68 8.09
CA LEU A 110 0.64 -3.13 6.76
C LEU A 110 -0.56 -2.19 6.81
N ASP A 111 -0.35 -0.96 6.35
CA ASP A 111 -1.38 0.06 6.18
C ASP A 111 -1.48 0.43 4.70
N VAL A 112 -2.57 0.05 4.07
CA VAL A 112 -2.90 0.36 2.68
C VAL A 112 -4.11 1.29 2.56
N SER A 113 -4.54 1.89 3.67
CA SER A 113 -5.76 2.69 3.77
C SER A 113 -5.78 3.92 2.86
N SER A 114 -4.61 4.44 2.49
CA SER A 114 -4.45 5.59 1.58
C SER A 114 -4.50 5.21 0.09
N LEU A 115 -4.39 3.92 -0.26
CA LEU A 115 -4.30 3.44 -1.64
C LEU A 115 -5.69 3.30 -2.29
N ALA A 116 -6.38 4.39 -2.49
CA ALA A 116 -7.79 4.42 -2.91
C ALA A 116 -8.09 3.70 -4.25
N ARG A 117 -7.06 3.44 -5.06
CA ARG A 117 -7.16 2.74 -6.35
C ARG A 117 -6.86 1.25 -6.27
N LEU A 118 -6.46 0.75 -5.10
CA LEU A 118 -6.07 -0.64 -4.95
C LEU A 118 -7.26 -1.57 -5.21
N THR A 119 -7.08 -2.50 -6.14
CA THR A 119 -8.07 -3.51 -6.52
C THR A 119 -7.63 -4.92 -6.15
N GLU A 120 -6.32 -5.16 -6.08
CA GLU A 120 -5.76 -6.46 -5.74
C GLU A 120 -4.65 -6.29 -4.69
N LEU A 121 -4.71 -7.06 -3.61
CA LEU A 121 -3.70 -7.11 -2.56
C LEU A 121 -3.39 -8.57 -2.23
N ASP A 122 -2.12 -8.95 -2.40
CA ASP A 122 -1.54 -10.17 -1.86
C ASP A 122 -0.49 -9.79 -0.81
N CYS A 123 -0.80 -10.06 0.45
CA CYS A 123 0.10 -9.92 1.59
C CYS A 123 0.27 -11.24 2.36
N SER A 124 0.01 -12.36 1.68
CA SER A 124 0.10 -13.69 2.26
C SER A 124 1.53 -14.06 2.68
N GLN A 125 1.64 -15.05 3.57
CA GLN A 125 2.93 -15.56 4.02
C GLN A 125 3.86 -14.46 4.56
N ASN A 126 3.33 -13.69 5.51
CA ASN A 126 4.04 -12.67 6.26
C ASN A 126 3.92 -12.93 7.78
N ARG A 127 4.25 -11.94 8.60
CA ARG A 127 4.06 -11.98 10.05
C ARG A 127 3.05 -10.94 10.52
N LEU A 128 2.04 -10.66 9.67
CA LEU A 128 1.10 -9.56 9.93
C LEU A 128 0.28 -9.83 11.18
N THR A 129 0.40 -8.95 12.15
CA THR A 129 -0.48 -8.85 13.32
C THR A 129 -1.56 -7.80 13.13
N ARG A 130 -1.36 -6.87 12.19
CA ARG A 130 -2.31 -5.81 11.83
C ARG A 130 -2.26 -5.55 10.33
N LEU A 131 -3.46 -5.51 9.73
CA LEU A 131 -3.71 -5.06 8.36
C LEU A 131 -4.78 -3.98 8.40
N ASP A 132 -4.46 -2.78 7.92
CA ASP A 132 -5.41 -1.66 7.82
C ASP A 132 -5.82 -1.45 6.36
N LEU A 133 -7.08 -1.74 6.06
CA LEU A 133 -7.67 -1.60 4.73
C LEU A 133 -8.39 -0.26 4.54
N GLY A 134 -8.62 0.50 5.61
CA GLY A 134 -9.34 1.77 5.56
C GLY A 134 -10.68 1.67 4.83
N GLN A 135 -10.85 2.47 3.77
CA GLN A 135 -12.07 2.58 2.97
C GLN A 135 -11.86 2.08 1.53
N LEU A 136 -11.15 0.97 1.32
CA LEU A 136 -10.82 0.43 0.00
C LEU A 136 -12.04 -0.20 -0.68
N ARG A 137 -13.02 0.63 -1.05
CA ARG A 137 -14.28 0.18 -1.69
C ARG A 137 -14.06 -0.53 -3.02
N GLY A 138 -12.96 -0.21 -3.73
CA GLY A 138 -12.58 -0.79 -5.01
C GLY A 138 -11.82 -2.10 -4.90
N LEU A 139 -11.43 -2.54 -3.69
CA LEU A 139 -10.68 -3.78 -3.53
C LEU A 139 -11.56 -4.98 -3.92
N VAL A 140 -11.07 -5.78 -4.85
CA VAL A 140 -11.77 -6.93 -5.44
C VAL A 140 -11.21 -8.24 -4.91
N ARG A 141 -9.89 -8.32 -4.73
CA ARG A 141 -9.16 -9.50 -4.28
C ARG A 141 -8.27 -9.15 -3.10
N LEU A 142 -8.36 -9.95 -2.04
CA LEU A 142 -7.49 -9.88 -0.86
C LEU A 142 -7.00 -11.29 -0.54
N ASP A 143 -5.68 -11.47 -0.61
CA ASP A 143 -5.00 -12.61 -0.03
C ASP A 143 -4.17 -12.14 1.17
N CYS A 144 -4.57 -12.56 2.37
CA CYS A 144 -3.86 -12.33 3.62
C CYS A 144 -3.60 -13.65 4.36
N ALA A 145 -3.55 -14.76 3.61
CA ALA A 145 -3.35 -16.09 4.18
C ALA A 145 -1.98 -16.23 4.86
N GLU A 146 -1.91 -17.18 5.80
CA GLU A 146 -0.67 -17.52 6.49
C GLU A 146 0.01 -16.30 7.14
N ASN A 147 -0.73 -15.65 8.05
CA ASN A 147 -0.30 -14.52 8.86
C ASN A 147 -0.67 -14.73 10.36
N GLU A 148 -0.51 -13.70 11.17
CA GLU A 148 -0.82 -13.72 12.60
C GLU A 148 -1.98 -12.77 12.97
N LEU A 149 -2.87 -12.50 12.00
CA LEU A 149 -3.96 -11.54 12.19
C LEU A 149 -4.97 -12.08 13.21
N ALA A 150 -5.17 -11.32 14.29
CA ALA A 150 -6.22 -11.58 15.28
C ALA A 150 -7.54 -10.84 14.95
N SER A 151 -7.52 -9.92 14.01
CA SER A 151 -8.69 -9.19 13.51
C SER A 151 -8.47 -8.73 12.09
N LEU A 152 -9.56 -8.65 11.33
CA LEU A 152 -9.61 -8.05 10.00
C LEU A 152 -10.95 -7.34 9.89
N ASP A 153 -10.96 -6.09 9.38
CA ASP A 153 -12.17 -5.35 9.08
C ASP A 153 -12.28 -5.07 7.58
N PRO A 154 -12.88 -5.97 6.80
CA PRO A 154 -13.11 -5.79 5.38
C PRO A 154 -14.46 -5.10 5.08
N GLY A 155 -15.20 -4.66 6.09
CA GLY A 155 -16.59 -4.19 5.94
C GLY A 155 -16.78 -3.02 4.99
N ALA A 156 -15.75 -2.19 4.81
CA ALA A 156 -15.77 -1.09 3.84
C ALA A 156 -15.43 -1.52 2.40
N CYS A 157 -14.87 -2.72 2.20
CA CYS A 157 -14.46 -3.25 0.91
C CYS A 157 -15.66 -3.82 0.14
N THR A 158 -16.58 -2.97 -0.27
CA THR A 158 -17.87 -3.38 -0.85
C THR A 158 -17.77 -4.12 -2.18
N SER A 159 -16.64 -4.02 -2.89
CA SER A 159 -16.36 -4.74 -4.13
C SER A 159 -15.63 -6.07 -3.89
N LEU A 160 -15.23 -6.39 -2.65
CA LEU A 160 -14.44 -7.58 -2.35
C LEU A 160 -15.22 -8.84 -2.67
N SER A 161 -14.73 -9.59 -3.67
CA SER A 161 -15.36 -10.80 -4.19
C SER A 161 -14.53 -12.06 -3.97
N ALA A 162 -13.24 -11.92 -3.65
CA ALA A 162 -12.36 -13.02 -3.30
C ALA A 162 -11.53 -12.65 -2.07
N LEU A 163 -11.62 -13.46 -1.02
CA LEU A 163 -10.86 -13.33 0.22
C LEU A 163 -10.20 -14.68 0.54
N ASP A 164 -8.89 -14.69 0.62
CA ASP A 164 -8.14 -15.77 1.25
C ASP A 164 -7.63 -15.27 2.60
N GLY A 165 -8.24 -15.73 3.68
CA GLY A 165 -7.90 -15.39 5.06
C GLY A 165 -7.46 -16.60 5.88
N ARG A 166 -7.15 -17.72 5.23
CA ARG A 166 -6.75 -18.96 5.91
C ARG A 166 -5.44 -18.80 6.70
N GLY A 167 -5.24 -19.66 7.69
CA GLY A 167 -4.00 -19.68 8.45
C GLY A 167 -3.75 -18.40 9.27
N ASN A 168 -4.79 -17.87 9.90
CA ASN A 168 -4.73 -16.70 10.78
C ASN A 168 -5.29 -17.03 12.18
N ARG A 169 -5.57 -16.00 12.98
CA ARG A 169 -5.99 -16.15 14.40
C ARG A 169 -7.30 -15.41 14.69
N TYR A 170 -8.19 -15.27 13.70
CA TYR A 170 -9.47 -14.57 13.92
C TYR A 170 -10.35 -15.34 14.92
N PRO A 171 -10.85 -14.71 16.00
CA PRO A 171 -11.94 -15.30 16.79
C PRO A 171 -13.29 -15.10 16.11
N THR A 172 -13.48 -13.97 15.45
CA THR A 172 -14.68 -13.62 14.71
C THR A 172 -14.32 -12.82 13.47
N LEU A 173 -15.14 -12.90 12.42
CA LEU A 173 -14.98 -12.09 11.21
C LEU A 173 -16.33 -11.64 10.68
N ASP A 174 -16.45 -10.36 10.31
CA ASP A 174 -17.65 -9.82 9.66
C ASP A 174 -17.34 -9.46 8.20
N VAL A 175 -17.87 -10.24 7.27
CA VAL A 175 -17.77 -10.02 5.83
C VAL A 175 -19.09 -9.59 5.20
N SER A 176 -20.11 -9.31 6.01
CA SER A 176 -21.46 -8.95 5.54
C SER A 176 -21.47 -7.64 4.74
N GLY A 177 -20.50 -6.74 4.97
CA GLY A 177 -20.31 -5.50 4.21
C GLY A 177 -19.71 -5.68 2.82
N CYS A 178 -19.08 -6.82 2.55
CA CYS A 178 -18.43 -7.12 1.28
C CYS A 178 -19.42 -7.42 0.15
N SER A 179 -18.90 -7.71 -1.05
CA SER A 179 -19.74 -8.09 -2.20
C SER A 179 -20.66 -9.27 -1.89
N GLN A 180 -21.87 -9.26 -2.44
CA GLN A 180 -22.79 -10.39 -2.33
C GLN A 180 -22.26 -11.67 -2.99
N THR A 181 -21.34 -11.53 -3.94
CA THR A 181 -20.68 -12.65 -4.62
C THR A 181 -19.37 -13.06 -3.98
N LEU A 182 -19.09 -12.61 -2.75
CA LEU A 182 -17.86 -12.95 -2.05
C LEU A 182 -17.70 -14.47 -1.93
N SER A 183 -16.51 -14.94 -2.29
CA SER A 183 -15.99 -16.26 -1.91
C SER A 183 -14.84 -16.05 -0.91
N ALA A 184 -15.00 -16.54 0.32
CA ALA A 184 -14.01 -16.42 1.36
C ALA A 184 -13.53 -17.80 1.81
N ASP A 185 -12.22 -18.04 1.79
CA ASP A 185 -11.57 -19.18 2.43
C ASP A 185 -10.99 -18.73 3.78
N LEU A 186 -11.54 -19.26 4.86
CA LEU A 186 -11.19 -18.98 6.25
C LEU A 186 -10.74 -20.25 6.98
N THR A 187 -10.34 -21.28 6.26
CA THR A 187 -9.81 -22.52 6.85
C THR A 187 -8.51 -22.25 7.62
N ASP A 188 -8.08 -23.19 8.42
CA ASP A 188 -6.86 -23.08 9.24
C ASP A 188 -6.86 -21.87 10.20
N ASN A 189 -8.04 -21.46 10.68
CA ASN A 189 -8.21 -20.46 11.72
C ASN A 189 -8.74 -21.15 12.99
N PRO A 190 -7.87 -21.72 13.83
CA PRO A 190 -8.30 -22.59 14.94
C PRO A 190 -9.10 -21.88 16.04
N GLN A 191 -9.10 -20.55 16.04
CA GLN A 191 -9.82 -19.72 17.01
C GLN A 191 -11.14 -19.17 16.43
N LEU A 192 -11.46 -19.45 15.15
CA LEU A 192 -12.62 -18.87 14.48
C LEU A 192 -13.89 -19.57 14.96
N GLU A 193 -14.68 -18.85 15.74
CA GLU A 193 -15.95 -19.31 16.29
C GLU A 193 -17.14 -18.81 15.49
N LEU A 194 -17.05 -17.60 14.93
CA LEU A 194 -18.19 -16.91 14.35
C LEU A 194 -17.83 -16.07 13.11
N VAL A 195 -18.61 -16.25 12.04
CA VAL A 195 -18.54 -15.43 10.84
C VAL A 195 -19.91 -14.79 10.57
N TYR A 196 -19.93 -13.45 10.43
CA TYR A 196 -21.10 -12.74 9.93
C TYR A 196 -21.00 -12.56 8.42
N ALA A 197 -22.00 -13.04 7.71
CA ALA A 197 -22.04 -13.04 6.25
C ALA A 197 -23.38 -12.51 5.75
N ARG A 198 -23.49 -12.29 4.43
CA ARG A 198 -24.73 -11.95 3.73
C ARG A 198 -25.18 -13.17 2.92
N GLU A 199 -26.49 -13.33 2.75
CA GLU A 199 -27.03 -14.36 1.84
C GLU A 199 -26.42 -14.21 0.43
N GLY A 200 -25.98 -15.34 -0.13
CA GLY A 200 -25.30 -15.41 -1.43
C GLY A 200 -23.79 -15.42 -1.38
N GLN A 201 -23.17 -15.04 -0.24
CA GLN A 201 -21.74 -15.21 -0.02
C GLN A 201 -21.38 -16.68 0.22
N ASN A 202 -20.25 -17.12 -0.33
CA ASN A 202 -19.72 -18.46 -0.15
C ASN A 202 -18.58 -18.44 0.89
N ILE A 203 -18.85 -18.93 2.10
CA ILE A 203 -17.89 -18.96 3.21
C ILE A 203 -17.42 -20.38 3.42
N ARG A 204 -16.12 -20.61 3.29
CA ARG A 204 -15.45 -21.86 3.65
C ARG A 204 -14.73 -21.67 4.98
N ALA A 205 -15.12 -22.40 6.00
CA ALA A 205 -14.49 -22.41 7.31
C ALA A 205 -14.47 -23.86 7.84
N GLU A 206 -13.69 -24.10 8.88
CA GLU A 206 -13.53 -25.44 9.46
C GLU A 206 -14.07 -25.52 10.89
N GLY A 207 -14.25 -26.77 11.37
CA GLY A 207 -14.58 -27.05 12.76
C GLY A 207 -16.00 -26.65 13.15
N ALA A 208 -16.14 -26.02 14.30
CA ALA A 208 -17.42 -25.60 14.88
C ALA A 208 -17.77 -24.15 14.57
N THR A 209 -17.15 -23.56 13.52
CA THR A 209 -17.41 -22.17 13.14
C THR A 209 -18.88 -22.00 12.75
N GLU A 210 -19.56 -21.07 13.42
CA GLU A 210 -20.94 -20.69 13.11
C GLU A 210 -20.94 -19.58 12.06
N VAL A 211 -21.75 -19.71 11.00
CA VAL A 211 -21.96 -18.65 10.01
C VAL A 211 -23.35 -18.07 10.15
N ILE A 212 -23.44 -16.79 10.53
CA ILE A 212 -24.69 -16.08 10.70
C ILE A 212 -24.91 -15.16 9.49
N TYR A 213 -25.96 -15.44 8.74
CA TYR A 213 -26.37 -14.60 7.60
C TYR A 213 -27.29 -13.46 8.08
N ARG A 214 -26.97 -12.21 7.63
CA ARG A 214 -27.69 -10.99 7.98
C ARG A 214 -28.27 -10.32 6.73
#